data_bdcb67541c782fe5264fb5c8701f898e
#
_entry.id   bdcb67541c782fe5264fb5c8701f898e
#
_cell.length_a   1.000
_cell.length_b   1.000
_cell.length_c   1.000
_cell.angle_alpha   90.00
_cell.angle_beta   90.00
_cell.angle_gamma   90.00
#
_symmetry.space_group_name_H-M   'P 1'
#
loop_
_entity.id
_entity.type
_entity.pdbx_description
1 polymer ?
#
loop_
_entity_poly.entity_id
_entity_poly.type
_entity_poly.pdbx_seq_one_letter_code
_entity_poly.pdbx_strand_id
1 'polypeptide(L)'
;MLKHILIFLLLQYSVAWTPGSWRHFQKYDKQMPKYKSKAKLKKVQEHLSKQAPLVSADECKLLKREIENAGRGKAFLFMGGDCAESFDQFSTNHIRDLYKLMLQIGILLSYTTGLPTIKMARIAGQFAKPRSYPFETLKNGTEILSYKGDIINDIDIEKRAPDPKRMIDAYHQSTQTLNLLRAFSYGGYSDVHRLDHWRLKDGFLTDNSYYRNINLAVRFMNALRISDKDPVMTQTDIYTCHECLLLPYEEALTRNDSISKKTYGCSSHFLWVGERTRSLKSPHIEYLSGVHNPIGIKISHKCSNDELLALLRKLNPDNEYGKITLITRFGVDKIQDHLPRLIQTIQENRMFVTWCCDPMHGNTKSIGDYKSRIVDDILEEVLQFFEIHKEHGTVPGGIHLEMTPELVTECVDYHNVTKETLQDNYVSKCDPRLNAHQVLNMMEDFADFYFDEFI
;
A
#
# COMPACT_ATOMS: atom_id res chain seq x y z
N MET A 1 -46.31 -45.26 -2.04
CA MET A 1 -46.13 -44.03 -1.17
C MET A 1 -44.78 -43.44 -1.51
N LEU A 2 -44.72 -42.60 -2.54
CA LEU A 2 -43.54 -41.84 -2.91
C LEU A 2 -43.48 -40.57 -2.06
N LYS A 3 -42.55 -40.50 -1.12
CA LYS A 3 -42.24 -39.23 -0.43
C LYS A 3 -41.48 -38.34 -1.39
N HIS A 4 -42.08 -37.23 -1.75
CA HIS A 4 -41.48 -36.14 -2.49
C HIS A 4 -40.38 -35.49 -1.61
N ILE A 5 -39.13 -35.69 -1.97
CA ILE A 5 -38.02 -34.89 -1.51
C ILE A 5 -38.02 -33.65 -2.39
N LEU A 6 -38.61 -32.56 -1.86
CA LEU A 6 -38.52 -31.26 -2.47
C LEU A 6 -37.12 -30.70 -2.16
N ILE A 7 -36.19 -30.91 -3.05
CA ILE A 7 -34.90 -30.23 -3.04
C ILE A 7 -35.19 -28.78 -3.42
N PHE A 8 -35.28 -27.88 -2.42
CA PHE A 8 -35.19 -26.47 -2.63
C PHE A 8 -33.79 -26.16 -3.14
N LEU A 9 -33.58 -26.25 -4.45
CA LEU A 9 -32.54 -25.56 -5.16
C LEU A 9 -32.83 -24.05 -4.99
N LEU A 10 -32.25 -23.45 -3.97
CA LEU A 10 -32.02 -22.03 -3.94
C LEU A 10 -31.06 -21.70 -5.10
N LEU A 11 -31.62 -21.54 -6.29
CA LEU A 11 -30.98 -20.78 -7.35
C LEU A 11 -30.79 -19.37 -6.80
N GLN A 12 -29.69 -19.16 -6.07
CA GLN A 12 -29.11 -17.85 -5.99
C GLN A 12 -28.76 -17.49 -7.45
N TYR A 13 -29.57 -16.68 -8.06
CA TYR A 13 -29.17 -15.97 -9.26
C TYR A 13 -27.90 -15.21 -8.89
N SER A 14 -26.75 -15.78 -9.13
CA SER A 14 -25.49 -15.06 -9.08
C SER A 14 -25.58 -14.07 -10.23
N VAL A 15 -25.97 -12.85 -9.92
CA VAL A 15 -25.82 -11.75 -10.87
C VAL A 15 -24.36 -11.77 -11.30
N ALA A 16 -24.13 -11.96 -12.60
CA ALA A 16 -22.78 -11.96 -13.12
C ALA A 16 -22.07 -10.69 -12.67
N TRP A 17 -20.88 -10.82 -12.12
CA TRP A 17 -20.13 -9.69 -11.63
C TRP A 17 -19.88 -8.67 -12.76
N THR A 18 -20.08 -7.41 -12.45
CA THR A 18 -19.73 -6.26 -13.29
C THR A 18 -19.00 -5.22 -12.45
N PRO A 19 -18.22 -4.31 -13.03
CA PRO A 19 -17.56 -3.24 -12.25
C PRO A 19 -18.51 -2.46 -11.33
N GLY A 20 -19.80 -2.42 -11.64
CA GLY A 20 -20.84 -1.76 -10.85
C GLY A 20 -21.61 -2.61 -9.86
N SER A 21 -21.34 -3.94 -9.76
CA SER A 21 -22.05 -4.88 -8.86
C SER A 21 -21.98 -4.48 -7.39
N TRP A 22 -20.94 -3.78 -6.98
CA TRP A 22 -20.76 -3.27 -5.63
C TRP A 22 -21.95 -2.42 -5.13
N ARG A 23 -22.74 -1.82 -6.02
CA ARG A 23 -23.90 -0.99 -5.65
C ARG A 23 -24.99 -1.77 -4.93
N HIS A 24 -25.12 -3.06 -5.19
CA HIS A 24 -26.07 -3.93 -4.47
C HIS A 24 -25.71 -4.08 -2.98
N PHE A 25 -24.45 -3.83 -2.65
CA PHE A 25 -23.89 -3.90 -1.28
C PHE A 25 -23.73 -2.53 -0.63
N GLN A 26 -24.10 -1.44 -1.31
CA GLN A 26 -23.87 -0.06 -0.84
C GLN A 26 -24.49 0.22 0.55
N LYS A 27 -25.58 -0.46 0.92
CA LYS A 27 -26.20 -0.33 2.25
C LYS A 27 -25.29 -0.76 3.41
N TYR A 28 -24.24 -1.53 3.14
CA TYR A 28 -23.27 -1.99 4.14
C TYR A 28 -22.02 -1.09 4.18
N ASP A 29 -21.97 -0.07 3.33
CA ASP A 29 -20.86 0.87 3.31
C ASP A 29 -21.01 1.96 4.35
N LYS A 30 -19.89 2.27 5.01
CA LYS A 30 -19.79 3.36 6.00
C LYS A 30 -18.73 4.41 5.63
N GLN A 31 -17.99 4.19 4.54
CA GLN A 31 -16.82 5.00 4.22
C GLN A 31 -16.99 5.88 2.98
N MET A 32 -17.73 5.43 1.97
CA MET A 32 -17.93 6.22 0.77
C MET A 32 -18.69 7.52 1.03
N PRO A 33 -18.37 8.59 0.30
CA PRO A 33 -19.05 9.87 0.46
C PRO A 33 -20.46 9.84 -0.11
N LYS A 34 -21.34 10.67 0.49
CA LYS A 34 -22.67 10.95 -0.06
C LYS A 34 -22.61 12.21 -0.91
N TYR A 35 -22.57 12.06 -2.22
CA TYR A 35 -22.61 13.19 -3.15
C TYR A 35 -24.02 13.80 -3.25
N LYS A 36 -24.12 15.15 -3.18
CA LYS A 36 -25.40 15.87 -3.31
C LYS A 36 -26.07 15.66 -4.66
N SER A 37 -25.29 15.52 -5.74
CA SER A 37 -25.80 15.35 -7.11
C SER A 37 -25.33 14.05 -7.74
N LYS A 38 -26.22 13.07 -7.84
CA LYS A 38 -25.97 11.81 -8.57
C LYS A 38 -25.71 12.05 -10.06
N ALA A 39 -26.36 13.06 -10.66
CA ALA A 39 -26.14 13.41 -12.06
C ALA A 39 -24.72 13.94 -12.30
N LYS A 40 -24.19 14.77 -11.39
CA LYS A 40 -22.81 15.26 -11.46
C LYS A 40 -21.80 14.12 -11.30
N LEU A 41 -22.04 13.21 -10.33
CA LEU A 41 -21.23 12.02 -10.16
C LEU A 41 -21.17 11.16 -11.43
N LYS A 42 -22.34 10.88 -12.02
CA LYS A 42 -22.45 10.09 -13.26
C LYS A 42 -21.67 10.73 -14.41
N LYS A 43 -21.79 12.05 -14.62
CA LYS A 43 -21.03 12.77 -15.65
C LYS A 43 -19.51 12.65 -15.46
N VAL A 44 -19.03 12.72 -14.20
CA VAL A 44 -17.61 12.55 -13.89
C VAL A 44 -17.15 11.11 -14.16
N GLN A 45 -17.94 10.11 -13.76
CA GLN A 45 -17.64 8.71 -14.07
C GLN A 45 -17.60 8.43 -15.58
N GLU A 46 -18.57 8.95 -16.33
CA GLU A 46 -18.59 8.85 -17.81
C GLU A 46 -17.40 9.56 -18.45
N HIS A 47 -16.92 10.66 -17.89
CA HIS A 47 -15.71 11.32 -18.35
C HIS A 47 -14.48 10.45 -18.11
N LEU A 48 -14.29 9.96 -16.88
CA LEU A 48 -13.13 9.12 -16.49
C LEU A 48 -13.11 7.78 -17.23
N SER A 49 -14.27 7.19 -17.50
CA SER A 49 -14.33 5.92 -18.24
C SER A 49 -13.81 6.00 -19.68
N LYS A 50 -13.76 7.21 -20.25
CA LYS A 50 -13.22 7.50 -21.58
C LYS A 50 -11.72 7.86 -21.57
N GLN A 51 -11.16 8.09 -20.39
CA GLN A 51 -9.75 8.41 -20.26
C GLN A 51 -8.87 7.14 -20.43
N ALA A 52 -7.59 7.33 -20.70
CA ALA A 52 -6.62 6.24 -20.72
C ALA A 52 -6.54 5.55 -19.35
N PRO A 53 -6.33 4.23 -19.29
CA PRO A 53 -6.01 3.57 -18.03
C PRO A 53 -4.69 4.09 -17.47
N LEU A 54 -4.60 4.19 -16.14
CA LEU A 54 -3.35 4.62 -15.48
C LEU A 54 -2.27 3.53 -15.55
N VAL A 55 -2.71 2.27 -15.45
CA VAL A 55 -1.85 1.10 -15.56
C VAL A 55 -2.47 0.07 -16.52
N SER A 56 -1.63 -0.78 -17.12
CA SER A 56 -2.08 -1.84 -18.03
C SER A 56 -2.31 -3.17 -17.30
N ALA A 57 -3.06 -4.07 -17.97
CA ALA A 57 -3.25 -5.43 -17.50
C ALA A 57 -1.92 -6.20 -17.40
N ASP A 58 -0.99 -5.95 -18.31
CA ASP A 58 0.29 -6.67 -18.33
C ASP A 58 1.21 -6.24 -17.18
N GLU A 59 1.23 -4.95 -16.82
CA GLU A 59 1.91 -4.47 -15.61
C GLU A 59 1.33 -5.15 -14.35
N CYS A 60 0.01 -5.30 -14.26
CA CYS A 60 -0.63 -5.99 -13.14
C CYS A 60 -0.29 -7.50 -13.11
N LYS A 61 -0.20 -8.17 -14.28
CA LYS A 61 0.21 -9.58 -14.38
C LYS A 61 1.67 -9.76 -13.98
N LEU A 62 2.55 -8.83 -14.38
CA LEU A 62 3.95 -8.85 -13.99
C LEU A 62 4.08 -8.71 -12.46
N LEU A 63 3.45 -7.70 -11.88
CA LEU A 63 3.45 -7.52 -10.43
C LEU A 63 2.89 -8.74 -9.68
N LYS A 64 1.85 -9.40 -10.19
CA LYS A 64 1.31 -10.61 -9.57
C LYS A 64 2.37 -11.72 -9.49
N ARG A 65 3.18 -11.92 -10.54
CA ARG A 65 4.29 -12.88 -10.54
C ARG A 65 5.39 -12.50 -9.56
N GLU A 66 5.70 -11.21 -9.46
CA GLU A 66 6.68 -10.73 -8.48
C GLU A 66 6.19 -10.95 -7.04
N ILE A 67 4.93 -10.68 -6.74
CA ILE A 67 4.33 -10.95 -5.43
C ILE A 67 4.30 -12.45 -5.12
N GLU A 68 4.08 -13.32 -6.13
CA GLU A 68 4.24 -14.77 -5.98
C GLU A 68 5.67 -15.10 -5.54
N ASN A 69 6.68 -14.51 -6.19
CA ASN A 69 8.09 -14.69 -5.81
C ASN A 69 8.34 -14.29 -4.35
N ALA A 70 7.78 -13.16 -3.91
CA ALA A 70 7.88 -12.73 -2.52
C ALA A 70 7.21 -13.74 -1.56
N GLY A 71 6.04 -14.24 -1.88
CA GLY A 71 5.36 -15.26 -1.08
C GLY A 71 6.10 -16.61 -1.02
N ARG A 72 7.00 -16.87 -1.97
CA ARG A 72 7.86 -18.06 -2.03
C ARG A 72 9.28 -17.84 -1.48
N GLY A 73 9.58 -16.67 -0.92
CA GLY A 73 10.92 -16.32 -0.42
C GLY A 73 11.98 -16.13 -1.52
N LYS A 74 11.56 -15.76 -2.74
CA LYS A 74 12.43 -15.50 -3.89
C LYS A 74 12.54 -14.01 -4.25
N ALA A 75 11.83 -13.16 -3.56
CA ALA A 75 11.89 -11.71 -3.65
C ALA A 75 11.44 -11.11 -2.32
N PHE A 76 11.73 -9.84 -2.11
CA PHE A 76 11.30 -9.07 -0.94
C PHE A 76 10.34 -7.96 -1.38
N LEU A 77 9.15 -7.86 -0.77
CA LEU A 77 8.18 -6.82 -1.08
C LEU A 77 8.37 -5.62 -0.15
N PHE A 78 8.70 -4.47 -0.71
CA PHE A 78 8.71 -3.21 0.01
C PHE A 78 7.59 -2.29 -0.50
N MET A 79 6.67 -1.93 0.39
CA MET A 79 5.59 -0.96 0.13
C MET A 79 5.86 0.30 0.95
N GLY A 80 5.92 1.47 0.31
CA GLY A 80 6.22 2.71 1.05
C GLY A 80 5.67 3.96 0.38
N GLY A 81 5.42 5.01 1.16
CA GLY A 81 4.99 6.32 0.70
C GLY A 81 3.92 6.96 1.57
N ASP A 82 3.25 7.97 1.05
CA ASP A 82 2.36 8.81 1.84
C ASP A 82 1.20 8.07 2.52
N CYS A 83 0.83 8.58 3.69
CA CYS A 83 -0.39 8.17 4.39
C CYS A 83 -1.64 8.47 3.56
N ALA A 84 -1.73 9.70 3.05
CA ALA A 84 -2.70 10.16 2.06
C ALA A 84 -2.05 11.28 1.25
N GLU A 85 -2.01 11.11 -0.06
CA GLU A 85 -1.52 12.16 -0.97
C GLU A 85 -2.40 13.40 -0.88
N SER A 86 -1.77 14.57 -1.01
CA SER A 86 -2.44 15.86 -1.05
C SER A 86 -2.23 16.54 -2.40
N PHE A 87 -3.27 17.16 -2.93
CA PHE A 87 -3.16 17.94 -4.17
C PHE A 87 -2.17 19.10 -4.05
N ASP A 88 -2.05 19.67 -2.85
CA ASP A 88 -1.15 20.81 -2.58
C ASP A 88 0.32 20.38 -2.54
N GLN A 89 0.62 19.13 -2.19
CA GLN A 89 1.98 18.60 -2.11
C GLN A 89 2.46 18.02 -3.45
N PHE A 90 1.59 17.98 -4.46
CA PHE A 90 1.94 17.49 -5.78
C PHE A 90 3.04 18.36 -6.42
N SER A 91 4.23 17.79 -6.58
CA SER A 91 5.35 18.43 -7.26
C SER A 91 6.33 17.41 -7.84
N THR A 92 7.04 17.81 -8.89
CA THR A 92 8.11 16.99 -9.47
C THR A 92 9.19 16.64 -8.44
N ASN A 93 9.51 17.56 -7.53
CA ASN A 93 10.52 17.33 -6.51
C ASN A 93 10.06 16.28 -5.51
N HIS A 94 8.84 16.35 -5.01
CA HIS A 94 8.29 15.36 -4.07
C HIS A 94 8.27 13.95 -4.71
N ILE A 95 7.78 13.83 -5.95
CA ILE A 95 7.74 12.55 -6.66
C ILE A 95 9.15 11.99 -6.88
N ARG A 96 10.10 12.83 -7.31
CA ARG A 96 11.50 12.45 -7.51
C ARG A 96 12.15 12.00 -6.20
N ASP A 97 11.93 12.73 -5.12
CA ASP A 97 12.62 12.47 -3.86
C ASP A 97 12.02 11.23 -3.15
N LEU A 98 10.71 11.00 -3.25
CA LEU A 98 10.11 9.71 -2.85
C LEU A 98 10.68 8.55 -3.69
N TYR A 99 10.83 8.74 -5.00
CA TYR A 99 11.44 7.74 -5.88
C TYR A 99 12.88 7.40 -5.43
N LYS A 100 13.71 8.42 -5.14
CA LYS A 100 15.06 8.23 -4.62
C LYS A 100 15.09 7.47 -3.29
N LEU A 101 14.17 7.80 -2.37
CA LEU A 101 14.05 7.11 -1.09
C LEU A 101 13.71 5.63 -1.30
N MET A 102 12.78 5.33 -2.20
CA MET A 102 12.43 3.95 -2.58
C MET A 102 13.61 3.19 -3.20
N LEU A 103 14.46 3.85 -3.98
CA LEU A 103 15.67 3.24 -4.54
C LEU A 103 16.69 2.91 -3.44
N GLN A 104 16.94 3.84 -2.51
CA GLN A 104 17.87 3.62 -1.40
C GLN A 104 17.45 2.44 -0.53
N ILE A 105 16.19 2.41 -0.12
CA ILE A 105 15.64 1.30 0.67
C ILE A 105 15.68 0.00 -0.14
N GLY A 106 15.31 0.05 -1.42
CA GLY A 106 15.29 -1.12 -2.28
C GLY A 106 16.67 -1.75 -2.47
N ILE A 107 17.73 -0.97 -2.64
CA ILE A 107 19.07 -1.50 -2.79
C ILE A 107 19.63 -2.02 -1.45
N LEU A 108 19.33 -1.34 -0.34
CA LEU A 108 19.70 -1.81 0.99
C LEU A 108 19.06 -3.17 1.28
N LEU A 109 17.75 -3.30 1.07
CA LEU A 109 17.04 -4.57 1.27
C LEU A 109 17.55 -5.67 0.34
N SER A 110 17.85 -5.35 -0.93
CA SER A 110 18.42 -6.34 -1.86
C SER A 110 19.81 -6.81 -1.41
N TYR A 111 20.64 -5.89 -0.90
CA TYR A 111 21.95 -6.22 -0.34
C TYR A 111 21.81 -7.09 0.91
N THR A 112 20.92 -6.71 1.82
CA THR A 112 20.69 -7.40 3.09
C THR A 112 20.15 -8.81 2.90
N THR A 113 19.09 -8.95 2.10
CA THR A 113 18.35 -10.21 1.97
C THR A 113 18.93 -11.15 0.90
N GLY A 114 19.80 -10.64 0.03
CA GLY A 114 20.24 -11.38 -1.17
C GLY A 114 19.11 -11.62 -2.19
N LEU A 115 17.97 -10.94 -2.06
CA LEU A 115 16.78 -11.12 -2.90
C LEU A 115 16.47 -9.86 -3.71
N PRO A 116 15.88 -9.99 -4.90
CA PRO A 116 15.31 -8.84 -5.61
C PRO A 116 14.25 -8.15 -4.77
N THR A 117 14.29 -6.82 -4.68
CA THR A 117 13.28 -6.04 -3.97
C THR A 117 12.23 -5.49 -4.92
N ILE A 118 10.97 -5.89 -4.70
CA ILE A 118 9.79 -5.36 -5.39
C ILE A 118 9.41 -4.03 -4.73
N LYS A 119 9.55 -2.94 -5.48
CA LYS A 119 9.25 -1.58 -4.99
C LYS A 119 7.84 -1.19 -5.35
N MET A 120 6.99 -1.00 -4.34
CA MET A 120 5.59 -0.61 -4.48
C MET A 120 5.32 0.70 -3.76
N ALA A 121 5.14 1.77 -4.51
CA ALA A 121 4.97 3.11 -3.96
C ALA A 121 3.49 3.43 -3.68
N ARG A 122 3.22 3.95 -2.49
CA ARG A 122 1.91 4.52 -2.09
C ARG A 122 1.80 5.93 -2.67
N ILE A 123 1.60 6.00 -3.97
CA ILE A 123 1.54 7.24 -4.75
C ILE A 123 0.68 7.03 -6.00
N ALA A 124 0.26 8.11 -6.61
CA ALA A 124 -0.59 8.12 -7.82
C ALA A 124 -1.97 7.48 -7.62
N GLY A 125 -2.57 7.70 -6.45
CA GLY A 125 -3.90 7.18 -6.15
C GLY A 125 -4.30 7.17 -4.67
N GLN A 126 -3.36 7.32 -3.74
CA GLN A 126 -3.64 7.29 -2.30
C GLN A 126 -4.24 8.61 -1.80
N PHE A 127 -5.24 9.16 -2.51
CA PHE A 127 -5.90 10.43 -2.18
C PHE A 127 -7.12 10.29 -1.26
N ALA A 128 -7.49 9.08 -0.85
CA ALA A 128 -8.62 8.81 0.03
C ALA A 128 -8.16 8.11 1.32
N LYS A 129 -8.82 8.44 2.43
CA LYS A 129 -8.54 7.83 3.73
C LYS A 129 -9.85 7.49 4.46
N PRO A 130 -10.03 6.26 4.97
CA PRO A 130 -11.19 5.92 5.79
C PRO A 130 -11.11 6.62 7.14
N ARG A 131 -12.25 7.07 7.65
CA ARG A 131 -12.33 7.75 8.94
C ARG A 131 -13.17 6.95 9.93
N SER A 132 -12.78 6.99 11.20
CA SER A 132 -13.52 6.32 12.27
C SER A 132 -14.87 6.97 12.51
N TYR A 133 -14.94 8.29 12.37
CA TYR A 133 -16.15 9.08 12.55
C TYR A 133 -16.47 9.87 11.30
N PRO A 134 -17.77 9.98 10.92
CA PRO A 134 -18.20 10.73 9.74
C PRO A 134 -18.09 12.25 9.93
N PHE A 135 -18.03 12.71 11.17
CA PHE A 135 -17.91 14.12 11.55
C PHE A 135 -16.71 14.31 12.48
N GLU A 136 -16.16 15.50 12.47
CA GLU A 136 -15.15 15.99 13.42
C GLU A 136 -15.66 17.26 14.08
N THR A 137 -15.30 17.47 15.35
CA THR A 137 -15.72 18.62 16.14
C THR A 137 -14.61 19.66 16.14
N LEU A 138 -14.91 20.87 15.70
CA LEU A 138 -13.99 22.01 15.75
C LEU A 138 -13.81 22.52 17.18
N LYS A 139 -12.75 23.32 17.42
CA LYS A 139 -12.48 23.93 18.75
C LYS A 139 -13.66 24.77 19.29
N ASN A 140 -14.48 25.31 18.42
CA ASN A 140 -15.69 26.07 18.78
C ASN A 140 -16.94 25.20 19.04
N GLY A 141 -16.81 23.87 19.03
CA GLY A 141 -17.91 22.91 19.25
C GLY A 141 -18.75 22.62 18.01
N THR A 142 -18.45 23.21 16.85
CA THR A 142 -19.20 22.94 15.60
C THR A 142 -18.83 21.58 15.01
N GLU A 143 -19.80 20.76 14.66
CA GLU A 143 -19.57 19.51 13.92
C GLU A 143 -19.54 19.77 12.43
N ILE A 144 -18.49 19.27 11.77
CA ILE A 144 -18.31 19.30 10.33
C ILE A 144 -18.03 17.90 9.78
N LEU A 145 -18.26 17.70 8.48
CA LEU A 145 -17.87 16.45 7.83
C LEU A 145 -16.36 16.21 7.98
N SER A 146 -15.96 14.98 8.32
CA SER A 146 -14.54 14.63 8.38
C SER A 146 -13.86 14.80 7.04
N TYR A 147 -12.60 15.27 7.06
CA TYR A 147 -11.74 15.23 5.88
C TYR A 147 -11.43 13.76 5.52
N LYS A 148 -11.77 13.36 4.31
CA LYS A 148 -11.61 11.98 3.81
C LYS A 148 -10.58 11.84 2.69
N GLY A 149 -9.78 12.87 2.46
CA GLY A 149 -8.78 12.94 1.41
C GLY A 149 -9.21 13.76 0.20
N ASP A 150 -8.22 14.30 -0.49
CA ASP A 150 -8.42 15.31 -1.52
C ASP A 150 -9.25 14.87 -2.72
N ILE A 151 -9.31 13.58 -3.04
CA ILE A 151 -10.20 13.04 -4.07
C ILE A 151 -11.68 13.14 -3.69
N ILE A 152 -12.01 13.30 -2.41
CA ILE A 152 -13.38 13.31 -1.88
C ILE A 152 -13.82 14.71 -1.51
N ASN A 153 -13.06 15.37 -0.61
CA ASN A 153 -13.36 16.68 -0.08
C ASN A 153 -12.09 17.45 0.28
N ASP A 154 -12.25 18.73 0.61
CA ASP A 154 -11.14 19.60 0.92
C ASP A 154 -10.84 19.64 2.44
N ILE A 155 -9.61 19.97 2.81
CA ILE A 155 -9.25 20.27 4.20
C ILE A 155 -9.87 21.59 4.68
N ASP A 156 -10.15 22.51 3.77
CA ASP A 156 -10.87 23.75 4.04
C ASP A 156 -12.29 23.45 4.53
N ILE A 157 -12.65 24.03 5.65
CA ILE A 157 -13.94 23.81 6.33
C ILE A 157 -15.12 24.17 5.44
N GLU A 158 -15.01 25.24 4.66
CA GLU A 158 -16.08 25.71 3.77
C GLU A 158 -16.27 24.79 2.56
N LYS A 159 -15.23 24.04 2.18
CA LYS A 159 -15.20 23.10 1.04
C LYS A 159 -15.26 21.64 1.47
N ARG A 160 -15.69 21.35 2.68
CA ARG A 160 -15.73 20.01 3.26
C ARG A 160 -16.81 19.09 2.64
N ALA A 161 -17.74 19.65 1.86
CA ALA A 161 -18.74 18.85 1.15
C ALA A 161 -18.09 18.04 0.02
N PRO A 162 -18.40 16.71 -0.12
CA PRO A 162 -17.84 15.89 -1.19
C PRO A 162 -18.16 16.44 -2.58
N ASP A 163 -17.15 16.59 -3.43
CA ASP A 163 -17.30 17.02 -4.83
C ASP A 163 -16.74 15.96 -5.79
N PRO A 164 -17.56 15.35 -6.67
CA PRO A 164 -17.08 14.34 -7.60
C PRO A 164 -16.07 14.86 -8.63
N LYS A 165 -15.97 16.16 -8.89
CA LYS A 165 -14.98 16.74 -9.80
C LYS A 165 -13.54 16.48 -9.33
N ARG A 166 -13.31 16.38 -8.03
CA ARG A 166 -12.00 16.09 -7.44
C ARG A 166 -11.42 14.74 -7.92
N MET A 167 -12.25 13.81 -8.36
CA MET A 167 -11.79 12.57 -9.02
C MET A 167 -11.07 12.84 -10.35
N ILE A 168 -11.42 13.92 -11.07
CA ILE A 168 -10.76 14.31 -12.31
C ILE A 168 -9.37 14.89 -11.99
N ASP A 169 -9.28 15.72 -10.96
CA ASP A 169 -8.01 16.29 -10.51
C ASP A 169 -7.04 15.18 -10.03
N ALA A 170 -7.56 14.23 -9.24
CA ALA A 170 -6.79 13.05 -8.82
C ALA A 170 -6.30 12.21 -10.02
N TYR A 171 -7.13 11.98 -11.03
CA TYR A 171 -6.74 11.28 -12.24
C TYR A 171 -5.60 12.01 -12.98
N HIS A 172 -5.69 13.33 -13.14
CA HIS A 172 -4.65 14.11 -13.83
C HIS A 172 -3.32 14.09 -13.05
N GLN A 173 -3.34 14.25 -11.73
CA GLN A 173 -2.12 14.16 -10.92
C GLN A 173 -1.54 12.74 -10.97
N SER A 174 -2.37 11.70 -10.86
CA SER A 174 -1.92 10.31 -10.98
C SER A 174 -1.26 10.02 -12.34
N THR A 175 -1.84 10.55 -13.42
CA THR A 175 -1.26 10.39 -14.78
C THR A 175 0.12 11.03 -14.88
N GLN A 176 0.28 12.25 -14.36
CA GLN A 176 1.57 12.95 -14.37
C GLN A 176 2.60 12.24 -13.49
N THR A 177 2.20 11.79 -12.30
CA THR A 177 3.05 11.02 -11.39
C THR A 177 3.57 9.74 -12.05
N LEU A 178 2.68 8.94 -12.64
CA LEU A 178 3.05 7.70 -13.32
C LEU A 178 3.97 7.94 -14.52
N ASN A 179 3.75 9.02 -15.29
CA ASN A 179 4.62 9.41 -16.37
C ASN A 179 6.05 9.73 -15.87
N LEU A 180 6.17 10.47 -14.76
CA LEU A 180 7.47 10.77 -14.14
C LEU A 180 8.14 9.51 -13.59
N LEU A 181 7.39 8.64 -12.88
CA LEU A 181 7.94 7.39 -12.35
C LEU A 181 8.50 6.50 -13.47
N ARG A 182 7.76 6.33 -14.58
CA ARG A 182 8.26 5.58 -15.75
C ARG A 182 9.49 6.23 -16.37
N ALA A 183 9.50 7.57 -16.50
CA ALA A 183 10.65 8.29 -16.99
C ALA A 183 11.89 8.12 -16.11
N PHE A 184 11.73 8.13 -14.78
CA PHE A 184 12.82 7.90 -13.85
C PHE A 184 13.31 6.45 -13.87
N SER A 185 12.40 5.48 -13.98
CA SER A 185 12.71 4.05 -13.99
C SER A 185 13.53 3.62 -15.19
N TYR A 186 13.30 4.22 -16.36
CA TYR A 186 13.97 3.84 -17.62
C TYR A 186 14.92 4.92 -18.16
N GLY A 187 14.92 6.11 -17.56
CA GLY A 187 15.71 7.27 -18.00
C GLY A 187 17.07 7.42 -17.31
N GLY A 188 17.58 6.40 -16.64
CA GLY A 188 18.90 6.40 -16.01
C GLY A 188 18.95 6.98 -14.58
N TYR A 189 17.82 7.32 -13.97
CA TYR A 189 17.74 7.70 -12.55
C TYR A 189 18.01 6.51 -11.64
N SER A 190 17.67 5.30 -12.09
CA SER A 190 17.84 4.04 -11.36
C SER A 190 19.22 3.44 -11.48
N ASP A 191 20.11 4.09 -12.21
CA ASP A 191 21.46 3.58 -12.47
C ASP A 191 22.26 3.44 -11.17
N VAL A 192 22.54 2.19 -10.77
CA VAL A 192 23.28 1.88 -9.56
C VAL A 192 24.72 2.36 -9.57
N HIS A 193 25.29 2.69 -10.77
CA HIS A 193 26.62 3.30 -10.88
C HIS A 193 26.62 4.76 -10.43
N ARG A 194 25.45 5.35 -10.20
CA ARG A 194 25.22 6.74 -9.84
C ARG A 194 24.51 6.87 -8.49
N LEU A 195 24.84 6.04 -7.52
CA LEU A 195 24.24 6.08 -6.19
C LEU A 195 24.23 7.49 -5.57
N ASP A 196 25.26 8.29 -5.81
CA ASP A 196 25.33 9.68 -5.33
C ASP A 196 24.18 10.55 -5.84
N HIS A 197 23.59 10.23 -6.99
CA HIS A 197 22.44 10.95 -7.53
C HIS A 197 21.14 10.68 -6.75
N TRP A 198 21.11 9.60 -5.94
CA TRP A 198 19.98 9.25 -5.10
C TRP A 198 19.97 10.04 -3.78
N ARG A 199 21.01 10.82 -3.51
CA ARG A 199 21.08 11.68 -2.33
C ARG A 199 19.86 12.58 -2.26
N LEU A 200 19.18 12.58 -1.11
CA LEU A 200 18.15 13.54 -0.74
C LEU A 200 18.81 14.78 -0.15
N LYS A 201 18.09 15.91 -0.11
CA LYS A 201 18.61 17.15 0.47
C LYS A 201 19.03 16.95 1.93
N ASP A 202 18.26 16.13 2.67
CA ASP A 202 18.35 16.00 4.11
C ASP A 202 18.32 14.52 4.58
N GLY A 203 18.70 13.56 3.72
CA GLY A 203 18.77 12.16 4.12
C GLY A 203 19.46 11.28 3.09
N PHE A 204 20.49 10.57 3.52
CA PHE A 204 21.21 9.67 2.64
C PHE A 204 22.04 8.64 3.44
N LEU A 205 22.18 7.45 2.87
CA LEU A 205 23.00 6.34 3.39
C LEU A 205 24.52 6.60 3.38
N THR A 206 25.01 7.87 3.25
CA THR A 206 26.40 8.17 2.89
C THR A 206 27.45 7.82 3.91
N ASP A 207 27.10 7.79 5.19
CA ASP A 207 28.10 7.69 6.26
C ASP A 207 28.06 6.33 6.97
N ASN A 208 27.32 5.35 6.43
CA ASN A 208 27.21 4.04 7.03
C ASN A 208 27.97 2.94 6.27
N SER A 209 28.13 1.81 6.92
CA SER A 209 28.83 0.64 6.40
C SER A 209 28.14 0.04 5.18
N TYR A 210 26.80 0.08 5.11
CA TYR A 210 26.00 -0.50 4.02
C TYR A 210 26.24 0.22 2.69
N TYR A 211 26.20 1.57 2.68
CA TYR A 211 26.49 2.34 1.48
C TYR A 211 27.90 2.04 0.95
N ARG A 212 28.88 1.99 1.86
CA ARG A 212 30.25 1.64 1.50
C ARG A 212 30.33 0.25 0.88
N ASN A 213 29.69 -0.73 1.47
CA ASN A 213 29.68 -2.11 0.98
C ASN A 213 28.96 -2.24 -0.37
N ILE A 214 27.82 -1.59 -0.54
CA ILE A 214 27.09 -1.53 -1.82
C ILE A 214 27.96 -0.91 -2.90
N ASN A 215 28.65 0.22 -2.62
CA ASN A 215 29.61 0.81 -3.56
C ASN A 215 30.76 -0.13 -3.94
N LEU A 216 31.30 -0.87 -2.97
CA LEU A 216 32.32 -1.88 -3.26
C LEU A 216 31.79 -3.00 -4.15
N ALA A 217 30.55 -3.46 -3.91
CA ALA A 217 29.89 -4.45 -4.75
C ALA A 217 29.68 -3.95 -6.18
N VAL A 218 29.21 -2.70 -6.37
CA VAL A 218 29.08 -2.08 -7.69
C VAL A 218 30.44 -1.97 -8.39
N ARG A 219 31.49 -1.54 -7.67
CA ARG A 219 32.87 -1.50 -8.23
C ARG A 219 33.38 -2.88 -8.62
N PHE A 220 33.07 -3.92 -7.84
CA PHE A 220 33.43 -5.29 -8.16
C PHE A 220 32.71 -5.78 -9.43
N MET A 221 31.41 -5.54 -9.57
CA MET A 221 30.64 -5.86 -10.78
C MET A 221 31.24 -5.15 -12.02
N ASN A 222 31.64 -3.89 -11.90
CA ASN A 222 32.31 -3.15 -12.95
C ASN A 222 33.65 -3.79 -13.33
N ALA A 223 34.44 -4.25 -12.35
CA ALA A 223 35.70 -4.93 -12.60
C ALA A 223 35.53 -6.27 -13.35
N LEU A 224 34.38 -6.94 -13.12
CA LEU A 224 33.98 -8.14 -13.88
C LEU A 224 33.42 -7.82 -15.28
N ARG A 225 33.40 -6.54 -15.65
CA ARG A 225 32.84 -6.06 -16.93
C ARG A 225 31.37 -6.37 -17.11
N ILE A 226 30.59 -6.43 -16.03
CA ILE A 226 29.14 -6.38 -16.09
C ILE A 226 28.81 -4.99 -16.64
N SER A 227 28.18 -4.97 -17.79
CA SER A 227 28.03 -3.75 -18.59
C SER A 227 27.23 -2.67 -17.84
N ASP A 228 27.74 -1.46 -17.81
CA ASP A 228 27.04 -0.24 -17.39
C ASP A 228 25.77 0.07 -18.23
N LYS A 229 25.58 -0.67 -19.32
CA LYS A 229 24.40 -0.60 -20.19
C LYS A 229 23.39 -1.73 -19.93
N ASP A 230 23.72 -2.65 -19.01
CA ASP A 230 22.78 -3.73 -18.68
C ASP A 230 21.53 -3.13 -18.01
N PRO A 231 20.32 -3.40 -18.54
CA PRO A 231 19.07 -2.93 -17.94
C PRO A 231 18.93 -3.27 -16.46
N VAL A 232 19.45 -4.40 -16.01
CA VAL A 232 19.46 -4.80 -14.59
C VAL A 232 20.18 -3.79 -13.70
N MET A 233 21.20 -3.10 -14.23
CA MET A 233 22.00 -2.12 -13.49
C MET A 233 21.48 -0.69 -13.64
N THR A 234 20.69 -0.41 -14.67
CA THR A 234 20.32 0.96 -15.05
C THR A 234 18.84 1.25 -14.99
N GLN A 235 18.01 0.22 -14.85
CA GLN A 235 16.54 0.32 -14.83
C GLN A 235 15.97 -0.43 -13.62
N THR A 236 14.80 -0.01 -13.20
CA THR A 236 14.06 -0.73 -12.15
C THR A 236 12.57 -0.54 -12.32
N ASP A 237 11.81 -1.60 -12.08
CA ASP A 237 10.36 -1.47 -11.99
C ASP A 237 9.95 -0.82 -10.67
N ILE A 238 9.00 0.09 -10.75
CA ILE A 238 8.29 0.62 -9.59
C ILE A 238 6.79 0.54 -9.86
N TYR A 239 6.09 -0.06 -8.92
CA TYR A 239 4.65 -0.22 -8.97
C TYR A 239 3.97 0.80 -8.08
N THR A 240 2.72 1.09 -8.34
CA THR A 240 1.90 1.96 -7.49
C THR A 240 0.81 1.18 -6.78
N CYS A 241 0.40 1.65 -5.61
CA CYS A 241 -0.63 1.02 -4.83
C CYS A 241 -1.45 2.04 -4.03
N HIS A 242 -2.73 1.76 -3.81
CA HIS A 242 -3.57 2.56 -2.92
C HIS A 242 -4.75 1.76 -2.32
N GLU A 243 -5.40 2.34 -1.29
CA GLU A 243 -6.61 1.77 -0.72
C GLU A 243 -7.77 1.90 -1.72
N CYS A 244 -8.38 0.77 -2.07
CA CYS A 244 -9.58 0.71 -2.88
C CYS A 244 -10.79 1.25 -2.08
N LEU A 245 -10.86 2.58 -1.88
CA LEU A 245 -11.85 3.21 -1.02
C LEU A 245 -12.98 3.87 -1.79
N LEU A 246 -12.66 4.65 -2.85
CA LEU A 246 -13.65 5.42 -3.61
C LEU A 246 -14.14 4.64 -4.84
N LEU A 247 -15.05 3.69 -4.64
CA LEU A 247 -15.52 2.78 -5.68
C LEU A 247 -16.07 3.46 -6.96
N PRO A 248 -16.70 4.64 -6.94
CA PRO A 248 -17.04 5.35 -8.17
C PRO A 248 -15.83 5.69 -9.05
N TYR A 249 -14.66 5.98 -8.45
CA TYR A 249 -13.41 6.23 -9.16
C TYR A 249 -12.82 4.92 -9.71
N GLU A 250 -12.75 3.89 -8.87
CA GLU A 250 -12.23 2.58 -9.24
C GLU A 250 -13.03 1.97 -10.40
N GLU A 251 -14.36 2.01 -10.33
CA GLU A 251 -15.25 1.55 -11.39
C GLU A 251 -15.01 2.28 -12.72
N ALA A 252 -14.88 3.60 -12.66
CA ALA A 252 -14.68 4.41 -13.86
C ALA A 252 -13.35 4.11 -14.57
N LEU A 253 -12.34 3.63 -13.84
CA LEU A 253 -11.02 3.25 -14.37
C LEU A 253 -10.85 1.72 -14.53
N THR A 254 -11.92 0.94 -14.37
CA THR A 254 -11.89 -0.50 -14.63
C THR A 254 -11.92 -0.77 -16.14
N ARG A 255 -11.09 -1.70 -16.62
CA ARG A 255 -10.96 -2.08 -18.03
C ARG A 255 -10.98 -3.60 -18.23
N ASN A 256 -11.54 -4.01 -19.34
CA ASN A 256 -11.42 -5.39 -19.82
C ASN A 256 -10.18 -5.50 -20.72
N ASP A 257 -9.29 -6.40 -20.38
CA ASP A 257 -8.15 -6.72 -21.22
C ASP A 257 -8.60 -7.45 -22.50
N SER A 258 -8.21 -6.89 -23.64
CA SER A 258 -8.62 -7.42 -24.95
C SER A 258 -8.03 -8.80 -25.25
N ILE A 259 -6.90 -9.17 -24.60
CA ILE A 259 -6.19 -10.43 -24.83
C ILE A 259 -6.73 -11.50 -23.90
N SER A 260 -6.62 -11.32 -22.59
CA SER A 260 -7.03 -12.32 -21.59
C SER A 260 -8.53 -12.36 -21.33
N LYS A 261 -9.29 -11.36 -21.79
CA LYS A 261 -10.72 -11.17 -21.51
C LYS A 261 -11.03 -10.97 -20.02
N LYS A 262 -10.00 -10.77 -19.20
CA LYS A 262 -10.12 -10.55 -17.76
C LYS A 262 -10.28 -9.07 -17.46
N THR A 263 -10.90 -8.74 -16.33
CA THR A 263 -11.16 -7.36 -15.90
C THR A 263 -10.11 -6.91 -14.90
N TYR A 264 -9.59 -5.70 -15.08
CA TYR A 264 -8.58 -5.08 -14.22
C TYR A 264 -9.05 -3.71 -13.73
N GLY A 265 -8.79 -3.43 -12.44
CA GLY A 265 -8.85 -2.08 -11.87
C GLY A 265 -7.60 -1.31 -12.28
N CYS A 266 -7.73 -0.46 -13.30
CA CYS A 266 -6.59 0.22 -13.93
C CYS A 266 -6.30 1.60 -13.30
N SER A 267 -6.76 1.85 -12.09
CA SER A 267 -6.40 3.01 -11.27
C SER A 267 -5.02 2.86 -10.63
N SER A 268 -4.54 1.62 -10.44
CA SER A 268 -3.23 1.30 -9.87
C SER A 268 -2.85 -0.15 -10.17
N HIS A 269 -1.57 -0.50 -10.00
CA HIS A 269 -1.10 -1.88 -10.16
C HIS A 269 -1.64 -2.79 -9.07
N PHE A 270 -1.70 -2.30 -7.82
CA PHE A 270 -2.12 -3.03 -6.65
C PHE A 270 -3.15 -2.22 -5.85
N LEU A 271 -4.23 -2.87 -5.48
CA LEU A 271 -5.30 -2.29 -4.67
C LEU A 271 -5.43 -3.07 -3.36
N TRP A 272 -5.63 -2.37 -2.24
CA TRP A 272 -5.93 -3.07 -1.00
C TRP A 272 -7.27 -2.66 -0.40
N VAL A 273 -7.89 -3.60 0.32
CA VAL A 273 -9.03 -3.31 1.18
C VAL A 273 -8.54 -3.03 2.60
N GLY A 274 -9.01 -1.93 3.18
CA GLY A 274 -8.67 -1.50 4.53
C GLY A 274 -9.42 -2.29 5.60
N GLU A 275 -8.94 -2.20 6.84
CA GLU A 275 -9.55 -2.85 8.02
C GLU A 275 -11.05 -2.50 8.20
N ARG A 276 -11.43 -1.26 7.87
CA ARG A 276 -12.81 -0.77 8.03
C ARG A 276 -13.74 -1.17 6.89
N THR A 277 -13.19 -1.67 5.79
CA THR A 277 -13.93 -1.96 4.56
C THR A 277 -13.86 -3.44 4.14
N ARG A 278 -13.16 -4.31 4.90
CA ARG A 278 -12.94 -5.72 4.56
C ARG A 278 -14.08 -6.68 4.91
N SER A 279 -15.18 -6.21 5.53
CA SER A 279 -16.32 -7.09 5.81
C SER A 279 -16.80 -7.80 4.53
N LEU A 280 -17.13 -9.09 4.62
CA LEU A 280 -17.61 -9.91 3.49
C LEU A 280 -18.81 -9.33 2.74
N LYS A 281 -19.63 -8.53 3.44
CA LYS A 281 -20.78 -7.83 2.84
C LYS A 281 -20.43 -6.42 2.36
N SER A 282 -19.18 -6.02 2.44
CA SER A 282 -18.74 -4.69 1.98
C SER A 282 -18.79 -4.59 0.47
N PRO A 283 -19.21 -3.43 -0.08
CA PRO A 283 -19.14 -3.16 -1.51
C PRO A 283 -17.70 -3.22 -2.04
N HIS A 284 -16.69 -2.93 -1.20
CA HIS A 284 -15.28 -3.01 -1.57
C HIS A 284 -14.83 -4.45 -1.83
N ILE A 285 -15.28 -5.40 -1.01
CA ILE A 285 -15.02 -6.84 -1.23
C ILE A 285 -15.73 -7.32 -2.50
N GLU A 286 -16.94 -6.85 -2.77
CA GLU A 286 -17.64 -7.20 -4.01
C GLU A 286 -16.91 -6.67 -5.24
N TYR A 287 -16.43 -5.44 -5.22
CA TYR A 287 -15.65 -4.88 -6.33
C TYR A 287 -14.36 -5.68 -6.55
N LEU A 288 -13.59 -5.89 -5.48
CA LEU A 288 -12.29 -6.57 -5.56
C LEU A 288 -12.40 -8.05 -5.95
N SER A 289 -13.56 -8.71 -5.71
CA SER A 289 -13.75 -10.10 -6.11
C SER A 289 -13.78 -10.33 -7.62
N GLY A 290 -14.02 -9.28 -8.41
CA GLY A 290 -14.10 -9.42 -9.86
C GLY A 290 -12.92 -8.82 -10.63
N VAL A 291 -11.97 -8.15 -9.97
CA VAL A 291 -10.75 -7.65 -10.63
C VAL A 291 -9.61 -8.67 -10.50
N HIS A 292 -8.78 -8.76 -11.55
CA HIS A 292 -7.68 -9.72 -11.63
C HIS A 292 -6.33 -9.18 -11.16
N ASN A 293 -6.28 -7.91 -10.73
CA ASN A 293 -5.11 -7.34 -10.06
C ASN A 293 -4.67 -8.23 -8.89
N PRO A 294 -3.38 -8.25 -8.52
CA PRO A 294 -2.99 -8.63 -7.17
C PRO A 294 -3.62 -7.63 -6.19
N ILE A 295 -4.10 -8.14 -5.05
CA ILE A 295 -4.81 -7.33 -4.06
C ILE A 295 -4.29 -7.56 -2.64
N GLY A 296 -4.37 -6.52 -1.81
CA GLY A 296 -4.04 -6.56 -0.40
C GLY A 296 -5.28 -6.63 0.49
N ILE A 297 -5.14 -7.30 1.62
CA ILE A 297 -6.14 -7.30 2.69
C ILE A 297 -5.46 -6.86 3.98
N LYS A 298 -5.87 -5.70 4.53
CA LYS A 298 -5.42 -5.27 5.85
C LYS A 298 -6.08 -6.13 6.91
N ILE A 299 -5.28 -6.76 7.77
CA ILE A 299 -5.76 -7.61 8.87
C ILE A 299 -5.17 -7.19 10.20
N SER A 300 -6.01 -7.17 11.23
CA SER A 300 -5.63 -6.87 12.62
C SER A 300 -6.00 -8.03 13.55
N HIS A 301 -5.72 -7.87 14.84
CA HIS A 301 -6.13 -8.79 15.90
C HIS A 301 -7.65 -9.08 15.93
N LYS A 302 -8.48 -8.24 15.27
CA LYS A 302 -9.93 -8.41 15.19
C LYS A 302 -10.38 -9.39 14.12
N CYS A 303 -9.48 -9.83 13.23
CA CYS A 303 -9.80 -10.80 12.19
C CYS A 303 -9.91 -12.21 12.79
N SER A 304 -11.08 -12.84 12.68
CA SER A 304 -11.22 -14.25 13.04
C SER A 304 -10.72 -15.17 11.93
N ASN A 305 -10.43 -16.44 12.27
CA ASN A 305 -10.00 -17.45 11.30
C ASN A 305 -11.06 -17.67 10.21
N ASP A 306 -12.33 -17.77 10.62
CA ASP A 306 -13.45 -17.98 9.72
C ASP A 306 -13.65 -16.80 8.76
N GLU A 307 -13.50 -15.56 9.28
CA GLU A 307 -13.57 -14.36 8.45
C GLU A 307 -12.41 -14.33 7.43
N LEU A 308 -11.19 -14.64 7.86
CA LEU A 308 -10.02 -14.71 6.99
C LEU A 308 -10.24 -15.70 5.86
N LEU A 309 -10.62 -16.94 6.17
CA LEU A 309 -10.85 -17.99 5.17
C LEU A 309 -11.99 -17.63 4.21
N ALA A 310 -13.06 -17.04 4.70
CA ALA A 310 -14.17 -16.61 3.87
C ALA A 310 -13.77 -15.47 2.90
N LEU A 311 -12.94 -14.52 3.35
CA LEU A 311 -12.37 -13.46 2.51
C LEU A 311 -11.48 -14.05 1.41
N LEU A 312 -10.58 -14.97 1.76
CA LEU A 312 -9.69 -15.61 0.80
C LEU A 312 -10.46 -16.39 -0.25
N ARG A 313 -11.44 -17.21 0.14
CA ARG A 313 -12.28 -17.95 -0.80
C ARG A 313 -13.09 -17.05 -1.72
N LYS A 314 -13.52 -15.87 -1.26
CA LYS A 314 -14.25 -14.90 -2.09
C LYS A 314 -13.35 -14.14 -3.04
N LEU A 315 -12.16 -13.73 -2.60
CA LEU A 315 -11.26 -12.86 -3.36
C LEU A 315 -10.24 -13.63 -4.22
N ASN A 316 -10.00 -14.89 -3.89
CA ASN A 316 -9.09 -15.78 -4.61
C ASN A 316 -9.68 -17.21 -4.67
N PRO A 317 -10.82 -17.42 -5.35
CA PRO A 317 -11.51 -18.70 -5.39
C PRO A 317 -10.65 -19.84 -6.00
N ASP A 318 -9.77 -19.51 -6.94
CA ASP A 318 -8.88 -20.45 -7.61
C ASP A 318 -7.58 -20.68 -6.82
N ASN A 319 -7.44 -20.06 -5.64
CA ASN A 319 -6.25 -20.14 -4.79
C ASN A 319 -4.94 -19.88 -5.55
N GLU A 320 -4.94 -18.83 -6.40
CA GLU A 320 -3.78 -18.46 -7.22
C GLU A 320 -2.68 -17.82 -6.38
N TYR A 321 -1.44 -18.19 -6.64
CA TYR A 321 -0.27 -17.51 -6.07
C TYR A 321 -0.18 -16.05 -6.50
N GLY A 322 0.36 -15.18 -5.62
CA GLY A 322 0.55 -13.75 -5.90
C GLY A 322 -0.75 -12.94 -5.99
N LYS A 323 -1.92 -13.58 -5.85
CA LYS A 323 -3.22 -12.89 -5.91
C LYS A 323 -3.50 -12.12 -4.64
N ILE A 324 -3.22 -12.68 -3.46
CA ILE A 324 -3.52 -12.08 -2.17
C ILE A 324 -2.24 -11.79 -1.39
N THR A 325 -2.13 -10.54 -0.93
CA THR A 325 -1.18 -10.12 0.10
C THR A 325 -1.94 -9.81 1.39
N LEU A 326 -1.65 -10.57 2.45
CA LEU A 326 -2.15 -10.28 3.80
C LEU A 326 -1.25 -9.22 4.44
N ILE A 327 -1.79 -8.04 4.66
CA ILE A 327 -1.06 -6.91 5.23
C ILE A 327 -1.44 -6.82 6.71
N THR A 328 -0.57 -7.35 7.58
CA THR A 328 -0.80 -7.40 9.03
C THR A 328 -0.63 -6.02 9.65
N ARG A 329 -1.43 -5.72 10.68
CA ARG A 329 -1.37 -4.46 11.42
C ARG A 329 -1.84 -4.65 12.86
N PHE A 330 -1.03 -5.32 13.65
CA PHE A 330 -1.40 -5.70 15.01
C PHE A 330 -1.04 -4.65 16.05
N GLY A 331 0.11 -4.06 15.95
CA GLY A 331 0.81 -3.30 16.96
C GLY A 331 1.79 -4.22 17.73
N VAL A 332 2.89 -3.64 18.18
CA VAL A 332 3.98 -4.35 18.88
C VAL A 332 3.48 -5.18 20.06
N ASP A 333 2.51 -4.69 20.82
CA ASP A 333 1.97 -5.37 22.00
C ASP A 333 1.04 -6.57 21.68
N LYS A 334 0.71 -6.80 20.40
CA LYS A 334 -0.34 -7.77 20.03
C LYS A 334 0.07 -8.78 18.98
N ILE A 335 1.15 -8.54 18.27
CA ILE A 335 1.53 -9.39 17.14
C ILE A 335 1.86 -10.81 17.59
N GLN A 336 2.53 -10.98 18.72
CA GLN A 336 2.91 -12.28 19.30
C GLN A 336 1.69 -13.15 19.60
N ASP A 337 0.60 -12.56 20.09
CA ASP A 337 -0.60 -13.30 20.45
C ASP A 337 -1.49 -13.67 19.26
N HIS A 338 -1.39 -12.93 18.15
CA HIS A 338 -2.39 -13.03 17.10
C HIS A 338 -1.87 -13.53 15.75
N LEU A 339 -0.63 -13.23 15.36
CA LEU A 339 -0.09 -13.64 14.07
C LEU A 339 0.07 -15.17 13.97
N PRO A 340 0.59 -15.90 14.99
CA PRO A 340 0.75 -17.35 14.93
C PRO A 340 -0.52 -18.09 14.55
N ARG A 341 -1.64 -17.71 15.17
CA ARG A 341 -2.97 -18.29 14.91
C ARG A 341 -3.40 -18.15 13.44
N LEU A 342 -3.14 -17.00 12.82
CA LEU A 342 -3.50 -16.77 11.43
C LEU A 342 -2.57 -17.53 10.48
N ILE A 343 -1.27 -17.60 10.78
CA ILE A 343 -0.30 -18.40 10.01
C ILE A 343 -0.75 -19.88 10.02
N GLN A 344 -1.03 -20.43 11.20
CA GLN A 344 -1.51 -21.81 11.32
C GLN A 344 -2.79 -22.04 10.50
N THR A 345 -3.75 -21.11 10.58
CA THR A 345 -5.00 -21.19 9.81
C THR A 345 -4.73 -21.27 8.31
N ILE A 346 -3.80 -20.47 7.78
CA ILE A 346 -3.42 -20.47 6.36
C ILE A 346 -2.75 -21.79 5.97
N GLN A 347 -1.82 -22.30 6.78
CA GLN A 347 -1.12 -23.55 6.53
C GLN A 347 -2.08 -24.74 6.55
N GLU A 348 -2.94 -24.88 7.56
CA GLU A 348 -3.92 -25.97 7.68
C GLU A 348 -4.91 -26.01 6.51
N ASN A 349 -5.31 -24.85 6.00
CA ASN A 349 -6.22 -24.73 4.86
C ASN A 349 -5.50 -24.68 3.50
N ARG A 350 -4.18 -24.77 3.46
CA ARG A 350 -3.33 -24.75 2.24
C ARG A 350 -3.63 -23.55 1.34
N MET A 351 -3.86 -22.38 1.95
CA MET A 351 -4.14 -21.16 1.20
C MET A 351 -2.84 -20.48 0.78
N PHE A 352 -2.79 -19.96 -0.46
CA PHE A 352 -1.63 -19.24 -0.96
C PHE A 352 -1.80 -17.74 -0.74
N VAL A 353 -0.92 -17.20 0.08
CA VAL A 353 -0.87 -15.76 0.40
C VAL A 353 0.58 -15.30 0.47
N THR A 354 0.78 -14.01 0.24
CA THR A 354 2.04 -13.32 0.56
C THR A 354 1.81 -12.52 1.84
N TRP A 355 2.70 -12.66 2.82
CA TRP A 355 2.62 -11.92 4.08
C TRP A 355 3.40 -10.61 3.99
N CYS A 356 2.85 -9.53 4.54
CA CYS A 356 3.48 -8.21 4.58
C CYS A 356 3.17 -7.53 5.91
N CYS A 357 4.19 -7.03 6.61
CA CYS A 357 4.01 -6.32 7.87
C CYS A 357 3.69 -4.84 7.63
N ASP A 358 2.60 -4.33 8.20
CA ASP A 358 2.30 -2.91 8.35
C ASP A 358 2.41 -2.51 9.83
N PRO A 359 3.57 -2.13 10.30
CA PRO A 359 3.80 -1.78 11.70
C PRO A 359 3.29 -0.38 12.06
N MET A 360 2.75 0.36 11.06
CA MET A 360 2.35 1.75 11.25
C MET A 360 1.01 1.88 11.98
N HIS A 361 -0.01 1.16 11.47
CA HIS A 361 -1.39 1.39 11.88
C HIS A 361 -1.76 0.78 13.24
N GLY A 362 -1.00 -0.20 13.73
CA GLY A 362 -1.16 -0.78 15.07
C GLY A 362 -0.53 0.08 16.16
N ASN A 363 0.51 0.85 15.84
CA ASN A 363 1.34 1.60 16.79
C ASN A 363 1.04 3.10 16.84
N THR A 364 -0.11 3.53 16.33
CA THR A 364 -0.50 4.95 16.43
C THR A 364 -0.98 5.28 17.84
N LYS A 365 -0.35 6.26 18.47
CA LYS A 365 -0.62 6.75 19.83
C LYS A 365 -0.95 8.24 19.81
N SER A 366 -1.59 8.74 20.86
CA SER A 366 -1.73 10.18 21.09
C SER A 366 -0.57 10.64 21.99
N ILE A 367 0.19 11.63 21.55
CA ILE A 367 1.28 12.25 22.30
C ILE A 367 0.97 13.75 22.37
N GLY A 368 0.55 14.22 23.55
CA GLY A 368 -0.04 15.55 23.69
C GLY A 368 -1.27 15.69 22.78
N ASP A 369 -1.31 16.77 22.00
CA ASP A 369 -2.41 17.05 21.06
C ASP A 369 -2.22 16.37 19.68
N TYR A 370 -1.12 15.65 19.47
CA TYR A 370 -0.77 15.04 18.19
C TYR A 370 -1.00 13.54 18.18
N LYS A 371 -1.44 13.03 17.04
CA LYS A 371 -1.23 11.62 16.73
C LYS A 371 0.23 11.42 16.40
N SER A 372 0.86 10.39 16.95
CA SER A 372 2.25 10.07 16.63
C SER A 372 2.50 8.57 16.68
N ARG A 373 3.71 8.16 16.37
CA ARG A 373 4.23 6.79 16.48
C ARG A 373 5.61 6.85 17.08
N ILE A 374 6.00 5.81 17.80
CA ILE A 374 7.37 5.66 18.29
C ILE A 374 8.09 4.75 17.28
N VAL A 375 9.23 5.20 16.78
CA VAL A 375 9.99 4.49 15.72
C VAL A 375 10.43 3.11 16.21
N ASP A 376 10.85 3.01 17.47
CA ASP A 376 11.24 1.72 18.09
C ASP A 376 10.07 0.72 18.12
N ASP A 377 8.84 1.16 18.43
CA ASP A 377 7.66 0.29 18.39
C ASP A 377 7.37 -0.21 16.95
N ILE A 378 7.64 0.62 15.95
CA ILE A 378 7.48 0.26 14.54
C ILE A 378 8.50 -0.80 14.13
N LEU A 379 9.78 -0.58 14.46
CA LEU A 379 10.85 -1.54 14.20
C LEU A 379 10.58 -2.86 14.91
N GLU A 380 10.27 -2.82 16.20
CA GLU A 380 10.03 -4.01 17.00
C GLU A 380 8.87 -4.88 16.45
N GLU A 381 7.75 -4.27 15.97
CA GLU A 381 6.69 -5.05 15.30
C GLU A 381 7.20 -5.74 14.03
N VAL A 382 8.12 -5.10 13.29
CA VAL A 382 8.75 -5.72 12.11
C VAL A 382 9.62 -6.90 12.53
N LEU A 383 10.48 -6.75 13.53
CA LEU A 383 11.38 -7.81 14.00
C LEU A 383 10.57 -9.02 14.48
N GLN A 384 9.59 -8.80 15.34
CA GLN A 384 8.67 -9.85 15.80
C GLN A 384 7.93 -10.56 14.65
N PHE A 385 7.51 -9.80 13.62
CA PHE A 385 6.88 -10.41 12.45
C PHE A 385 7.80 -11.41 11.75
N PHE A 386 9.07 -11.06 11.59
CA PHE A 386 10.07 -11.94 10.95
C PHE A 386 10.39 -13.15 11.81
N GLU A 387 10.59 -12.98 13.13
CA GLU A 387 10.83 -14.06 14.08
C GLU A 387 9.68 -15.08 14.09
N ILE A 388 8.44 -14.61 14.21
CA ILE A 388 7.24 -15.48 14.20
C ILE A 388 7.18 -16.30 12.91
N HIS A 389 7.47 -15.70 11.76
CA HIS A 389 7.48 -16.43 10.50
C HIS A 389 8.60 -17.47 10.45
N LYS A 390 9.78 -17.16 10.98
CA LYS A 390 10.91 -18.10 11.12
C LYS A 390 10.51 -19.30 11.98
N GLU A 391 9.91 -19.06 13.15
CA GLU A 391 9.45 -20.09 14.07
C GLU A 391 8.40 -21.03 13.45
N HIS A 392 7.52 -20.49 12.60
CA HIS A 392 6.44 -21.25 11.95
C HIS A 392 6.84 -21.84 10.58
N GLY A 393 8.08 -21.64 10.14
CA GLY A 393 8.56 -22.13 8.84
C GLY A 393 7.80 -21.54 7.65
N THR A 394 7.40 -20.25 7.75
CA THR A 394 6.70 -19.51 6.70
C THR A 394 7.52 -18.31 6.23
N VAL A 395 7.13 -17.69 5.12
CA VAL A 395 7.91 -16.62 4.49
C VAL A 395 7.37 -15.24 4.92
N PRO A 396 8.17 -14.40 5.60
CA PRO A 396 7.86 -12.98 5.82
C PRO A 396 8.12 -12.20 4.53
N GLY A 397 7.09 -12.09 3.67
CA GLY A 397 7.24 -11.62 2.29
C GLY A 397 7.60 -10.15 2.13
N GLY A 398 7.39 -9.29 3.14
CA GLY A 398 7.75 -7.88 3.03
C GLY A 398 7.23 -6.94 4.11
N ILE A 399 7.46 -5.64 3.89
CA ILE A 399 7.17 -4.53 4.82
C ILE A 399 6.37 -3.43 4.11
N HIS A 400 5.44 -2.80 4.85
CA HIS A 400 4.59 -1.71 4.37
C HIS A 400 4.64 -0.50 5.30
N LEU A 401 5.19 0.63 4.86
CA LEU A 401 5.41 1.83 5.66
C LEU A 401 4.64 3.05 5.16
N GLU A 402 4.21 3.92 6.09
CA GLU A 402 3.81 5.29 5.80
C GLU A 402 5.03 6.19 6.01
N MET A 403 5.56 6.76 4.93
CA MET A 403 6.81 7.52 4.93
C MET A 403 6.78 8.66 3.91
N THR A 404 7.66 9.62 4.10
CA THR A 404 7.85 10.77 3.20
C THR A 404 9.34 11.07 3.03
N PRO A 405 9.78 11.59 1.88
CA PRO A 405 11.16 12.03 1.69
C PRO A 405 11.50 13.33 2.45
N GLU A 406 10.50 14.00 3.00
CA GLU A 406 10.62 15.27 3.68
C GLU A 406 10.99 15.08 5.16
N LEU A 407 11.67 16.08 5.76
CA LEU A 407 12.02 16.09 7.19
C LEU A 407 10.84 16.53 8.05
N VAL A 408 9.79 15.73 8.07
CA VAL A 408 8.65 15.94 8.95
C VAL A 408 8.98 15.49 10.38
N THR A 409 8.30 16.06 11.37
CA THR A 409 8.42 15.71 12.78
C THR A 409 7.14 15.02 13.28
N GLU A 410 6.70 13.95 12.59
CA GLU A 410 5.41 13.30 12.85
C GLU A 410 5.51 12.04 13.72
N CYS A 411 6.68 11.38 13.71
CA CYS A 411 7.00 10.21 14.53
C CYS A 411 8.14 10.52 15.50
N VAL A 412 8.09 9.97 16.71
CA VAL A 412 9.12 10.16 17.75
C VAL A 412 10.17 9.09 17.63
N ASP A 413 11.46 9.48 17.57
CA ASP A 413 12.63 8.59 17.59
C ASP A 413 13.56 8.82 18.78
N TYR A 414 13.22 9.77 19.66
CA TYR A 414 13.98 10.17 20.84
C TYR A 414 15.41 10.69 20.58
N HIS A 415 15.83 10.78 19.33
CA HIS A 415 17.13 11.33 18.93
C HIS A 415 16.95 12.70 18.24
N ASN A 416 16.24 12.69 17.09
CA ASN A 416 16.02 13.89 16.28
C ASN A 416 14.61 14.47 16.49
N VAL A 417 13.62 13.60 16.72
CA VAL A 417 12.23 14.01 16.96
C VAL A 417 11.80 13.52 18.32
N THR A 418 11.61 14.47 19.25
CA THR A 418 11.11 14.22 20.60
C THR A 418 9.64 14.58 20.70
N LYS A 419 9.04 14.35 21.87
CA LYS A 419 7.64 14.77 22.14
C LYS A 419 7.46 16.28 22.04
N GLU A 420 8.49 17.03 22.41
CA GLU A 420 8.51 18.50 22.44
C GLU A 420 8.65 19.10 21.04
N THR A 421 9.37 18.42 20.14
CA THR A 421 9.64 18.90 18.77
C THR A 421 8.63 18.39 17.73
N LEU A 422 7.63 17.58 18.11
CA LEU A 422 6.57 17.12 17.19
C LEU A 422 5.87 18.28 16.46
N GLN A 423 5.69 19.42 17.12
CA GLN A 423 5.00 20.58 16.54
C GLN A 423 5.79 21.33 15.47
N ASP A 424 7.11 21.14 15.40
CA ASP A 424 8.02 21.97 14.58
C ASP A 424 7.76 21.83 13.09
N ASN A 425 7.46 20.60 12.62
CA ASN A 425 7.12 20.33 11.22
C ASN A 425 6.12 19.19 11.07
N TYR A 426 5.02 19.22 11.83
CA TYR A 426 3.92 18.26 11.70
C TYR A 426 2.95 18.73 10.62
N VAL A 427 3.03 18.13 9.42
CA VAL A 427 2.28 18.58 8.23
C VAL A 427 1.25 17.54 7.71
N SER A 428 1.22 16.33 8.27
CA SER A 428 0.26 15.32 7.85
C SER A 428 -1.18 15.75 8.10
N LYS A 429 -2.01 15.64 7.06
CA LYS A 429 -3.46 15.89 7.17
C LYS A 429 -4.24 14.68 7.74
N CYS A 430 -3.59 13.53 7.93
CA CYS A 430 -4.23 12.27 8.36
C CYS A 430 -3.47 11.56 9.48
N ASP A 431 -2.58 10.62 9.12
CA ASP A 431 -1.80 9.84 10.09
C ASP A 431 -0.30 10.19 9.96
N PRO A 432 0.48 10.09 11.05
CA PRO A 432 1.90 10.45 11.07
C PRO A 432 2.73 9.55 10.15
N ARG A 433 3.78 10.10 9.54
CA ARG A 433 4.69 9.41 8.62
C ARG A 433 6.11 9.42 9.18
N LEU A 434 6.86 8.40 8.86
CA LEU A 434 8.31 8.40 9.03
C LEU A 434 8.94 9.39 8.04
N ASN A 435 9.89 10.20 8.48
CA ASN A 435 10.72 11.00 7.60
C ASN A 435 11.85 10.17 6.99
N ALA A 436 12.58 10.75 6.03
CA ALA A 436 13.62 10.04 5.30
C ALA A 436 14.73 9.48 6.22
N HIS A 437 15.17 10.22 7.24
CA HIS A 437 16.17 9.74 8.19
C HIS A 437 15.65 8.57 9.02
N GLN A 438 14.45 8.71 9.57
CA GLN A 438 13.85 7.68 10.41
C GLN A 438 13.69 6.36 9.67
N VAL A 439 13.20 6.39 8.42
CA VAL A 439 12.99 5.14 7.67
C VAL A 439 14.33 4.52 7.23
N LEU A 440 15.34 5.31 6.87
CA LEU A 440 16.64 4.78 6.48
C LEU A 440 17.34 4.14 7.68
N ASN A 441 17.41 4.81 8.83
CA ASN A 441 18.00 4.26 10.05
C ASN A 441 17.27 2.98 10.49
N MET A 442 15.94 3.00 10.51
CA MET A 442 15.14 1.82 10.83
C MET A 442 15.41 0.64 9.87
N MET A 443 15.64 0.91 8.59
CA MET A 443 15.98 -0.16 7.62
C MET A 443 17.42 -0.67 7.79
N GLU A 444 18.33 0.13 8.32
CA GLU A 444 19.67 -0.30 8.69
C GLU A 444 19.64 -1.22 9.92
N ASP A 445 18.90 -0.83 10.97
CA ASP A 445 18.69 -1.67 12.15
C ASP A 445 18.01 -3.00 11.78
N PHE A 446 17.02 -2.95 10.87
CA PHE A 446 16.43 -4.16 10.30
C PHE A 446 17.44 -5.01 9.53
N ALA A 447 18.37 -4.39 8.81
CA ALA A 447 19.39 -5.09 8.06
C ALA A 447 20.39 -5.82 8.99
N ASP A 448 20.81 -5.19 10.08
CA ASP A 448 21.65 -5.81 11.10
C ASP A 448 20.97 -7.04 11.71
N PHE A 449 19.71 -6.89 12.13
CA PHE A 449 18.90 -8.01 12.62
C PHE A 449 18.77 -9.13 11.59
N TYR A 450 18.54 -8.81 10.32
CA TYR A 450 18.34 -9.82 9.28
C TYR A 450 19.63 -10.62 9.02
N PHE A 451 20.79 -9.98 9.06
CA PHE A 451 22.09 -10.67 8.96
C PHE A 451 22.31 -11.62 10.13
N ASP A 452 22.02 -11.19 11.36
CA ASP A 452 22.25 -12.00 12.55
C ASP A 452 21.30 -13.21 12.62
N GLU A 453 20.06 -13.07 12.16
CA GLU A 453 19.03 -14.08 12.38
C GLU A 453 18.74 -14.97 11.14
N PHE A 454 19.04 -14.51 9.93
CA PHE A 454 18.60 -15.20 8.70
C PHE A 454 19.74 -15.59 7.74
N ILE A 455 20.95 -15.06 7.93
CA ILE A 455 22.13 -15.39 7.11
C ILE A 455 23.20 -16.08 7.92
#